data_48f822b0f7ee7a82265f3ef0da722fd4
#
_entry.id   48f822b0f7ee7a82265f3ef0da722fd4
#
_cell.length_a   1.000
_cell.length_b   1.000
_cell.length_c   1.000
_cell.angle_alpha   90.00
_cell.angle_beta   90.00
_cell.angle_gamma   90.00
#
_symmetry.space_group_name_H-M   'P 1'
#
loop_
_entity.id
_entity.type
_entity.pdbx_description
1 polymer ?
#
loop_
_entity_poly.entity_id
_entity_poly.type
_entity_poly.pdbx_seq_one_letter_code
_entity_poly.pdbx_strand_id
1 'polypeptide(L)'
;MNSFVLRMVSREIRASWRRLLLFFLCVALGVSAIVGVRSIIQSTHGTLLSEARTLLAADMIIRSRSPWTDDVSVTISKRLEETNVLARTESIETATMVRPADATKAIAKMIEARGVQSGFPFYGVIQIAGGQLYSHELLAGQGALVRPELLTQLDVEVGDKILIGDSAFTIRGVMLTEPGNSMGAFSLGSRVLVDHDDLQETGLL
;
A
#
# COMPACT_ATOMS: atom_id res chain seq x y z
N MET A 1 -52.63 44.07 -20.35
CA MET A 1 -51.48 44.75 -19.74
C MET A 1 -50.16 44.00 -19.87
N ASN A 2 -50.15 42.65 -19.82
CA ASN A 2 -48.94 41.86 -19.94
C ASN A 2 -48.19 41.87 -21.29
N SER A 3 -48.94 42.04 -22.44
CA SER A 3 -48.29 42.01 -23.77
C SER A 3 -47.49 43.28 -24.09
N PHE A 4 -47.90 44.44 -23.52
CA PHE A 4 -47.14 45.68 -23.66
C PHE A 4 -45.81 45.64 -22.90
N VAL A 5 -45.83 45.12 -21.66
CA VAL A 5 -44.63 44.96 -20.82
C VAL A 5 -43.65 44.00 -21.48
N LEU A 6 -44.14 42.86 -22.00
CA LEU A 6 -43.29 41.88 -22.70
C LEU A 6 -42.62 42.46 -23.95
N ARG A 7 -43.33 43.26 -24.75
CA ARG A 7 -42.75 43.94 -25.92
C ARG A 7 -41.72 44.99 -25.53
N MET A 8 -41.95 45.72 -24.46
CA MET A 8 -40.99 46.71 -23.96
C MET A 8 -39.72 46.06 -23.44
N VAL A 9 -39.86 44.99 -22.64
CA VAL A 9 -38.72 44.18 -22.13
C VAL A 9 -37.92 43.56 -23.28
N SER A 10 -38.58 42.98 -24.31
CA SER A 10 -37.85 42.37 -25.44
C SER A 10 -37.08 43.41 -26.28
N ARG A 11 -37.60 44.65 -26.36
CA ARG A 11 -36.92 45.74 -27.07
C ARG A 11 -35.72 46.25 -26.28
N GLU A 12 -35.85 46.36 -24.95
CA GLU A 12 -34.77 46.76 -24.03
C GLU A 12 -33.63 45.71 -24.04
N ILE A 13 -33.97 44.41 -23.94
CA ILE A 13 -33.04 43.32 -24.01
C ILE A 13 -32.28 43.35 -25.35
N ARG A 14 -32.96 43.62 -26.46
CA ARG A 14 -32.30 43.67 -27.79
C ARG A 14 -31.40 44.89 -27.93
N ALA A 15 -31.69 46.01 -27.30
CA ALA A 15 -30.86 47.21 -27.27
C ALA A 15 -29.59 47.04 -26.38
N SER A 16 -29.74 46.31 -25.28
CA SER A 16 -28.67 46.09 -24.28
C SER A 16 -27.99 44.72 -24.41
N TRP A 17 -28.29 43.94 -25.45
CA TRP A 17 -27.83 42.56 -25.66
C TRP A 17 -26.33 42.36 -25.40
N ARG A 18 -25.47 43.23 -25.94
CA ARG A 18 -24.02 43.11 -25.78
C ARG A 18 -23.57 43.27 -24.33
N ARG A 19 -24.20 44.15 -23.56
CA ARG A 19 -23.87 44.35 -22.14
C ARG A 19 -24.36 43.19 -21.28
N LEU A 20 -25.55 42.67 -21.55
CA LEU A 20 -26.09 41.49 -20.88
C LEU A 20 -25.27 40.25 -21.17
N LEU A 21 -24.85 40.07 -22.42
CA LEU A 21 -24.02 38.94 -22.82
C LEU A 21 -22.66 38.99 -22.10
N LEU A 22 -21.99 40.16 -22.02
CA LEU A 22 -20.77 40.36 -21.25
C LEU A 22 -20.97 40.01 -19.77
N PHE A 23 -22.05 40.47 -19.16
CA PHE A 23 -22.36 40.16 -17.78
C PHE A 23 -22.54 38.68 -17.54
N PHE A 24 -23.35 38.02 -18.38
CA PHE A 24 -23.51 36.54 -18.29
C PHE A 24 -22.22 35.78 -18.52
N LEU A 25 -21.41 36.24 -19.46
CA LEU A 25 -20.10 35.61 -19.72
C LEU A 25 -19.16 35.74 -18.51
N CYS A 26 -19.10 36.90 -17.87
CA CYS A 26 -18.31 37.09 -16.63
C CYS A 26 -18.81 36.18 -15.49
N VAL A 27 -20.13 36.09 -15.29
CA VAL A 27 -20.73 35.23 -14.28
C VAL A 27 -20.43 33.75 -14.61
N ALA A 28 -20.65 33.35 -15.86
CA ALA A 28 -20.38 31.99 -16.32
C ALA A 28 -18.90 31.58 -16.12
N LEU A 29 -17.97 32.47 -16.48
CA LEU A 29 -16.54 32.23 -16.25
C LEU A 29 -16.22 32.13 -14.76
N GLY A 30 -16.76 32.98 -13.92
CA GLY A 30 -16.56 32.94 -12.47
C GLY A 30 -17.08 31.64 -11.86
N VAL A 31 -18.28 31.25 -12.19
CA VAL A 31 -18.87 29.98 -11.72
C VAL A 31 -18.09 28.78 -12.25
N SER A 32 -17.74 28.78 -13.53
CA SER A 32 -16.95 27.68 -14.14
C SER A 32 -15.59 27.52 -13.47
N ALA A 33 -14.91 28.62 -13.13
CA ALA A 33 -13.63 28.57 -12.43
C ALA A 33 -13.78 27.94 -11.03
N ILE A 34 -14.79 28.34 -10.26
CA ILE A 34 -15.05 27.79 -8.93
C ILE A 34 -15.41 26.30 -8.99
N VAL A 35 -16.29 25.93 -9.91
CA VAL A 35 -16.72 24.52 -10.10
C VAL A 35 -15.54 23.68 -10.57
N GLY A 36 -14.74 24.20 -11.50
CA GLY A 36 -13.54 23.52 -12.01
C GLY A 36 -12.53 23.22 -10.92
N VAL A 37 -12.18 24.21 -10.10
CA VAL A 37 -11.27 24.03 -8.96
C VAL A 37 -11.84 23.02 -7.95
N ARG A 38 -13.11 23.12 -7.63
CA ARG A 38 -13.76 22.20 -6.69
C ARG A 38 -13.80 20.76 -7.20
N SER A 39 -14.04 20.58 -8.50
CA SER A 39 -14.02 19.27 -9.16
C SER A 39 -12.63 18.63 -9.11
N ILE A 40 -11.58 19.41 -9.38
CA ILE A 40 -10.18 18.93 -9.28
C ILE A 40 -9.87 18.50 -7.83
N ILE A 41 -10.22 19.31 -6.84
CA ILE A 41 -9.98 18.99 -5.43
C ILE A 41 -10.70 17.68 -5.05
N GLN A 42 -11.97 17.53 -5.40
CA GLN A 42 -12.74 16.32 -5.09
C GLN A 42 -12.18 15.07 -5.78
N SER A 43 -11.81 15.17 -7.05
CA SER A 43 -11.20 14.09 -7.81
C SER A 43 -9.87 13.65 -7.19
N THR A 44 -9.04 14.61 -6.80
CA THR A 44 -7.73 14.33 -6.18
C THR A 44 -7.88 13.69 -4.80
N HIS A 45 -8.81 14.13 -3.97
CA HIS A 45 -9.05 13.53 -2.66
C HIS A 45 -9.49 12.06 -2.74
N GLY A 46 -10.39 11.72 -3.66
CA GLY A 46 -10.84 10.33 -3.84
C GLY A 46 -9.70 9.40 -4.27
N THR A 47 -8.88 9.84 -5.20
CA THR A 47 -7.74 9.05 -5.70
C THR A 47 -6.65 8.91 -4.63
N LEU A 48 -6.34 9.97 -3.89
CA LEU A 48 -5.34 9.94 -2.83
C LEU A 48 -5.72 9.00 -1.69
N LEU A 49 -6.98 8.95 -1.29
CA LEU A 49 -7.43 8.06 -0.22
C LEU A 49 -7.39 6.58 -0.63
N SER A 50 -7.78 6.26 -1.87
CA SER A 50 -7.68 4.88 -2.37
C SER A 50 -6.23 4.43 -2.54
N GLU A 51 -5.39 5.31 -3.05
CA GLU A 51 -3.96 5.04 -3.21
C GLU A 51 -3.25 4.90 -1.86
N ALA A 52 -3.60 5.76 -0.88
CA ALA A 52 -3.06 5.68 0.47
C ALA A 52 -3.38 4.35 1.16
N ARG A 53 -4.59 3.81 1.02
CA ARG A 53 -4.96 2.49 1.55
C ARG A 53 -4.13 1.37 0.93
N THR A 54 -3.92 1.42 -0.38
CA THR A 54 -3.07 0.44 -1.08
C THR A 54 -1.61 0.56 -0.67
N LEU A 55 -1.12 1.80 -0.49
CA LEU A 55 0.25 2.05 -0.04
C LEU A 55 0.49 1.64 1.42
N LEU A 56 -0.53 1.71 2.27
CA LEU A 56 -0.45 1.29 3.66
C LEU A 56 -0.78 -0.20 3.83
N ALA A 57 -1.47 -0.81 2.88
CA ALA A 57 -2.09 -2.13 2.97
C ALA A 57 -3.11 -2.27 4.13
N ALA A 58 -3.49 -1.16 4.78
CA ALA A 58 -4.40 -1.08 5.91
C ALA A 58 -5.01 0.32 6.03
N ASP A 59 -6.10 0.47 6.79
CA ASP A 59 -6.67 1.78 7.13
C ASP A 59 -5.79 2.52 8.15
N MET A 60 -5.12 1.80 9.04
CA MET A 60 -4.22 2.34 10.05
C MET A 60 -3.05 1.39 10.31
N ILE A 61 -1.87 1.95 10.50
CA ILE A 61 -0.66 1.22 10.87
C ILE A 61 -0.10 1.86 12.15
N ILE A 62 0.19 1.02 13.13
CA ILE A 62 0.92 1.40 14.33
C ILE A 62 2.30 0.73 14.23
N ARG A 63 3.36 1.52 14.23
CA ARG A 63 4.74 1.02 14.10
C ARG A 63 5.55 1.29 15.35
N SER A 64 6.36 0.33 15.74
CA SER A 64 7.42 0.48 16.75
C SER A 64 8.76 0.09 16.14
N ARG A 65 9.84 0.64 16.67
CA ARG A 65 11.23 0.24 16.31
C ARG A 65 11.78 -0.83 17.24
N SER A 66 11.07 -1.10 18.32
CA SER A 66 11.42 -2.10 19.32
C SER A 66 10.22 -3.00 19.56
N PRO A 67 10.41 -4.22 20.02
CA PRO A 67 9.31 -5.06 20.46
C PRO A 67 8.39 -4.32 21.44
N TRP A 68 7.12 -4.57 21.34
CA TRP A 68 6.12 -3.99 22.26
C TRP A 68 6.33 -4.54 23.65
N THR A 69 6.33 -3.69 24.67
CA THR A 69 6.22 -4.13 26.06
C THR A 69 4.81 -4.64 26.34
N ASP A 70 4.66 -5.53 27.31
CA ASP A 70 3.36 -6.12 27.67
C ASP A 70 2.32 -5.05 27.98
N ASP A 71 2.69 -4.00 28.71
CA ASP A 71 1.80 -2.88 29.04
C ASP A 71 1.29 -2.14 27.80
N VAL A 72 2.15 -1.94 26.81
CA VAL A 72 1.78 -1.27 25.55
C VAL A 72 0.86 -2.17 24.74
N SER A 73 1.18 -3.47 24.65
CA SER A 73 0.37 -4.46 23.94
C SER A 73 -1.03 -4.54 24.51
N VAL A 74 -1.17 -4.60 25.83
CA VAL A 74 -2.46 -4.62 26.54
C VAL A 74 -3.23 -3.31 26.28
N THR A 75 -2.54 -2.16 26.35
CA THR A 75 -3.18 -0.86 26.11
C THR A 75 -3.71 -0.75 24.69
N ILE A 76 -2.90 -1.16 23.69
CA ILE A 76 -3.30 -1.16 22.27
C ILE A 76 -4.50 -2.09 22.08
N SER A 77 -4.45 -3.32 22.58
CA SER A 77 -5.53 -4.30 22.47
C SER A 77 -6.84 -3.77 23.03
N LYS A 78 -6.80 -3.18 24.22
CA LYS A 78 -7.96 -2.55 24.85
C LYS A 78 -8.54 -1.41 24.00
N ARG A 79 -7.69 -0.55 23.45
CA ARG A 79 -8.15 0.55 22.59
C ARG A 79 -8.73 0.07 21.26
N LEU A 80 -8.19 -0.99 20.69
CA LEU A 80 -8.72 -1.60 19.47
C LEU A 80 -10.10 -2.22 19.71
N GLU A 81 -10.32 -2.89 20.86
CA GLU A 81 -11.63 -3.41 21.26
C GLU A 81 -12.67 -2.29 21.43
N GLU A 82 -12.29 -1.18 22.08
CA GLU A 82 -13.15 0.00 22.26
C GLU A 82 -13.54 0.66 20.92
N THR A 83 -12.70 0.52 19.89
CA THR A 83 -12.86 1.21 18.60
C THR A 83 -13.59 0.36 17.54
N ASN A 84 -14.03 -0.84 17.90
CA ASN A 84 -14.75 -1.76 17.00
C ASN A 84 -13.98 -2.09 15.72
N VAL A 85 -12.69 -2.43 15.85
CA VAL A 85 -11.81 -2.82 14.74
C VAL A 85 -12.31 -4.11 14.12
N LEU A 86 -12.51 -4.13 12.80
CA LEU A 86 -13.05 -5.28 12.07
C LEU A 86 -12.02 -6.39 11.88
N ALA A 87 -10.76 -6.03 11.65
CA ALA A 87 -9.67 -6.97 11.43
C ALA A 87 -8.34 -6.37 11.88
N ARG A 88 -7.44 -7.22 12.36
CA ARG A 88 -6.09 -6.88 12.78
C ARG A 88 -5.12 -7.87 12.16
N THR A 89 -3.96 -7.41 11.75
CA THR A 89 -2.83 -8.24 11.34
C THR A 89 -1.55 -7.63 11.89
N GLU A 90 -0.57 -8.47 12.15
CA GLU A 90 0.75 -8.06 12.61
C GLU A 90 1.80 -8.39 11.56
N SER A 91 2.81 -7.57 11.49
CA SER A 91 3.99 -7.83 10.67
C SER A 91 5.25 -7.40 11.40
N ILE A 92 6.30 -8.16 11.23
CA ILE A 92 7.63 -7.89 11.78
C ILE A 92 8.57 -7.67 10.61
N GLU A 93 9.40 -6.64 10.69
CA GLU A 93 10.41 -6.34 9.70
C GLU A 93 11.78 -6.31 10.37
N THR A 94 12.76 -7.04 9.82
CA THR A 94 14.14 -7.04 10.30
C THR A 94 15.12 -7.08 9.15
N ALA A 95 16.23 -6.36 9.29
CA ALA A 95 17.34 -6.42 8.34
C ALA A 95 18.33 -7.50 8.79
N THR A 96 18.59 -8.47 7.92
CA THR A 96 19.47 -9.60 8.24
C THR A 96 20.23 -10.10 7.02
N MET A 97 21.05 -11.10 7.19
CA MET A 97 21.77 -11.76 6.11
C MET A 97 21.06 -13.04 5.70
N VAL A 98 21.01 -13.28 4.40
CA VAL A 98 20.52 -14.53 3.80
C VAL A 98 21.64 -15.20 3.01
N ARG A 99 21.66 -16.52 3.02
CA ARG A 99 22.57 -17.33 2.20
C ARG A 99 21.83 -18.54 1.61
N PRO A 100 22.30 -19.11 0.50
CA PRO A 100 21.82 -20.40 0.03
C PRO A 100 22.02 -21.49 1.09
N ALA A 101 21.12 -22.45 1.15
CA ALA A 101 21.31 -23.64 2.00
C ALA A 101 22.41 -24.57 1.45
N ASP A 102 22.73 -24.46 0.16
CA ASP A 102 23.84 -25.16 -0.48
C ASP A 102 25.17 -24.57 0.01
N ALA A 103 25.91 -25.37 0.81
CA ALA A 103 27.17 -24.98 1.39
C ALA A 103 28.30 -24.75 0.35
N THR A 104 28.13 -25.19 -0.90
CA THR A 104 29.09 -24.93 -1.98
C THR A 104 29.04 -23.48 -2.46
N LYS A 105 27.94 -22.77 -2.21
CA LYS A 105 27.74 -21.38 -2.58
C LYS A 105 28.08 -20.47 -1.39
N ALA A 106 29.30 -19.99 -1.33
CA ALA A 106 29.76 -19.08 -0.25
C ALA A 106 29.32 -17.63 -0.49
N ILE A 107 28.01 -17.41 -0.71
CA ILE A 107 27.43 -16.10 -0.99
C ILE A 107 26.47 -15.77 0.16
N ALA A 108 26.57 -14.54 0.68
CA ALA A 108 25.60 -13.99 1.61
C ALA A 108 25.21 -12.58 1.17
N LYS A 109 23.94 -12.24 1.34
CA LYS A 109 23.39 -10.92 0.97
C LYS A 109 22.57 -10.36 2.11
N MET A 110 22.58 -9.04 2.24
CA MET A 110 21.67 -8.35 3.16
C MET A 110 20.28 -8.31 2.57
N ILE A 111 19.31 -8.64 3.37
CA ILE A 111 17.88 -8.60 3.03
C ILE A 111 17.09 -7.87 4.10
N GLU A 112 15.90 -7.45 3.72
CA GLU A 112 14.85 -7.04 4.63
C GLU A 112 13.84 -8.19 4.71
N ALA A 113 13.90 -8.98 5.78
CA ALA A 113 12.95 -10.05 6.04
C ALA A 113 11.69 -9.46 6.67
N ARG A 114 10.53 -9.77 6.09
CA ARG A 114 9.22 -9.37 6.58
C ARG A 114 8.37 -10.60 6.86
N GLY A 115 8.05 -10.79 8.14
CA GLY A 115 7.09 -11.79 8.58
C GLY A 115 5.68 -11.20 8.62
N VAL A 116 4.72 -11.86 8.00
CA VAL A 116 3.32 -11.42 7.92
C VAL A 116 2.36 -12.51 8.35
N GLN A 117 1.26 -12.11 8.98
CA GLN A 117 0.16 -13.02 9.32
C GLN A 117 -0.80 -13.21 8.12
N SER A 118 -1.67 -14.19 8.21
CA SER A 118 -2.62 -14.59 7.16
C SER A 118 -3.58 -13.48 6.70
N GLY A 119 -3.81 -12.46 7.53
CA GLY A 119 -4.65 -11.31 7.19
C GLY A 119 -3.98 -10.27 6.28
N PHE A 120 -2.69 -10.37 6.04
CA PHE A 120 -1.97 -9.42 5.19
C PHE A 120 -2.02 -9.81 3.71
N PRO A 121 -2.21 -8.85 2.78
CA PRO A 121 -2.57 -7.45 2.96
C PRO A 121 -4.09 -7.24 3.04
N PHE A 122 -4.59 -6.24 3.80
CA PHE A 122 -6.01 -5.89 3.78
C PHE A 122 -6.41 -5.17 2.50
N TYR A 123 -5.52 -4.37 1.94
CA TYR A 123 -5.72 -3.65 0.68
C TYR A 123 -4.53 -3.88 -0.27
N GLY A 124 -4.84 -3.91 -1.56
CA GLY A 124 -3.87 -4.20 -2.59
C GLY A 124 -3.68 -5.70 -2.83
N VAL A 125 -2.78 -6.03 -3.74
CA VAL A 125 -2.50 -7.41 -4.14
C VAL A 125 -0.99 -7.60 -4.24
N ILE A 126 -0.49 -8.69 -3.67
CA ILE A 126 0.87 -9.15 -3.92
C ILE A 126 0.90 -9.83 -5.28
N GLN A 127 1.66 -9.27 -6.21
CA GLN A 127 1.83 -9.85 -7.54
C GLN A 127 3.00 -10.83 -7.54
N ILE A 128 2.73 -12.07 -7.98
CA ILE A 128 3.72 -13.13 -8.09
C ILE A 128 4.00 -13.37 -9.58
N ALA A 129 5.25 -13.64 -9.92
CA ALA A 129 5.65 -13.97 -11.27
C ALA A 129 4.91 -15.23 -11.76
N GLY A 130 4.61 -15.28 -13.07
CA GLY A 130 3.81 -16.37 -13.63
C GLY A 130 2.29 -16.21 -13.47
N GLY A 131 1.81 -15.07 -12.90
CA GLY A 131 0.38 -14.79 -12.77
C GLY A 131 -0.33 -15.57 -11.66
N GLN A 132 0.43 -16.22 -10.78
CA GLN A 132 -0.11 -16.91 -9.61
C GLN A 132 -0.70 -15.88 -8.62
N LEU A 133 -1.87 -16.16 -8.07
CA LEU A 133 -2.46 -15.37 -7.00
C LEU A 133 -1.73 -15.64 -5.68
N TYR A 134 -1.50 -14.58 -4.93
CA TYR A 134 -0.97 -14.72 -3.58
C TYR A 134 -1.98 -15.43 -2.68
N SER A 135 -1.50 -16.43 -1.96
CA SER A 135 -2.17 -17.07 -0.83
C SER A 135 -1.15 -17.18 0.30
N HIS A 136 -1.59 -17.00 1.53
CA HIS A 136 -0.72 -17.14 2.70
C HIS A 136 -0.12 -18.56 2.84
N GLU A 137 -0.76 -19.56 2.25
CA GLU A 137 -0.26 -20.95 2.19
C GLU A 137 1.12 -21.05 1.54
N LEU A 138 1.48 -20.07 0.68
CA LEU A 138 2.82 -20.01 0.09
C LEU A 138 3.91 -19.68 1.13
N LEU A 139 3.54 -19.10 2.25
CA LEU A 139 4.45 -18.77 3.34
C LEU A 139 4.45 -19.85 4.43
N ALA A 140 3.35 -20.55 4.63
CA ALA A 140 3.18 -21.52 5.71
C ALA A 140 4.24 -22.64 5.66
N GLY A 141 4.78 -23.02 6.81
CA GLY A 141 5.80 -24.09 6.91
C GLY A 141 7.09 -23.72 6.21
N GLN A 142 7.68 -22.62 6.61
CA GLN A 142 8.97 -22.11 6.13
C GLN A 142 9.00 -21.84 4.61
N GLY A 143 7.90 -21.32 4.06
CA GLY A 143 7.85 -20.81 2.70
C GLY A 143 8.35 -19.37 2.63
N ALA A 144 9.00 -18.99 1.54
CA ALA A 144 9.46 -17.65 1.29
C ALA A 144 9.06 -17.16 -0.10
N LEU A 145 8.66 -15.89 -0.19
CA LEU A 145 8.54 -15.17 -1.45
C LEU A 145 9.67 -14.15 -1.53
N VAL A 146 10.40 -14.18 -2.63
CA VAL A 146 11.60 -13.36 -2.81
C VAL A 146 11.46 -12.40 -3.99
N ARG A 147 12.23 -11.33 -4.00
CA ARG A 147 12.36 -10.45 -5.18
C ARG A 147 13.22 -11.11 -6.26
N PRO A 148 12.95 -10.80 -7.57
CA PRO A 148 13.73 -11.39 -8.68
C PRO A 148 15.24 -11.14 -8.56
N GLU A 149 15.62 -9.98 -8.04
CA GLU A 149 17.01 -9.58 -7.87
C GLU A 149 17.76 -10.53 -6.92
N LEU A 150 17.07 -11.04 -5.89
CA LEU A 150 17.68 -11.93 -4.89
C LEU A 150 18.04 -13.29 -5.48
N LEU A 151 17.21 -13.83 -6.38
CA LEU A 151 17.52 -15.08 -7.08
C LEU A 151 18.84 -14.98 -7.83
N THR A 152 19.02 -13.91 -8.59
CA THR A 152 20.26 -13.66 -9.33
C THR A 152 21.45 -13.42 -8.41
N GLN A 153 21.26 -12.69 -7.30
CA GLN A 153 22.33 -12.36 -6.36
C GLN A 153 22.85 -13.55 -5.55
N LEU A 154 21.98 -14.53 -5.27
CA LEU A 154 22.31 -15.75 -4.52
C LEU A 154 22.58 -16.95 -5.42
N ASP A 155 22.34 -16.81 -6.73
CA ASP A 155 22.41 -17.89 -7.71
C ASP A 155 21.51 -19.08 -7.30
N VAL A 156 20.23 -18.79 -7.03
CA VAL A 156 19.21 -19.76 -6.60
C VAL A 156 17.96 -19.65 -7.47
N GLU A 157 17.14 -20.70 -7.46
CA GLU A 157 15.90 -20.79 -8.20
C GLU A 157 14.70 -21.03 -7.27
N VAL A 158 13.48 -20.91 -7.81
CA VAL A 158 12.26 -21.27 -7.09
C VAL A 158 12.27 -22.77 -6.80
N GLY A 159 12.08 -23.14 -5.54
CA GLY A 159 12.20 -24.49 -5.01
C GLY A 159 13.48 -24.71 -4.18
N ASP A 160 14.50 -23.86 -4.35
CA ASP A 160 15.71 -23.93 -3.54
C ASP A 160 15.45 -23.44 -2.12
N LYS A 161 16.37 -23.81 -1.22
CA LYS A 161 16.34 -23.38 0.18
C LYS A 161 17.36 -22.27 0.44
N ILE A 162 16.92 -21.29 1.20
CA ILE A 162 17.72 -20.20 1.73
C ILE A 162 17.73 -20.25 3.26
N LEU A 163 18.79 -19.79 3.87
CA LEU A 163 18.94 -19.72 5.32
C LEU A 163 18.83 -18.27 5.76
N ILE A 164 17.90 -18.01 6.69
CA ILE A 164 17.66 -16.72 7.33
C ILE A 164 17.75 -16.96 8.84
N GLY A 165 18.74 -16.34 9.50
CA GLY A 165 19.08 -16.71 10.88
C GLY A 165 19.39 -18.20 10.97
N ASP A 166 18.78 -18.87 11.92
CA ASP A 166 18.94 -20.30 12.17
C ASP A 166 17.95 -21.19 11.40
N SER A 167 17.03 -20.60 10.63
CA SER A 167 15.96 -21.33 9.95
C SER A 167 16.17 -21.41 8.44
N ALA A 168 15.72 -22.53 7.84
CA ALA A 168 15.78 -22.79 6.41
C ALA A 168 14.41 -22.56 5.75
N PHE A 169 14.34 -21.64 4.79
CA PHE A 169 13.12 -21.32 4.05
C PHE A 169 13.20 -21.82 2.61
N THR A 170 12.10 -22.36 2.11
CA THR A 170 11.97 -22.79 0.72
C THR A 170 11.40 -21.65 -0.12
N ILE A 171 12.06 -21.26 -1.19
CA ILE A 171 11.56 -20.26 -2.13
C ILE A 171 10.37 -20.83 -2.88
N ARG A 172 9.16 -20.31 -2.64
CA ARG A 172 7.93 -20.79 -3.28
C ARG A 172 7.40 -19.88 -4.38
N GLY A 173 8.00 -18.72 -4.56
CA GLY A 173 7.63 -17.82 -5.63
C GLY A 173 8.43 -16.55 -5.66
N VAL A 174 8.24 -15.79 -6.74
CA VAL A 174 8.92 -14.52 -6.99
C VAL A 174 7.91 -13.40 -6.88
N MET A 175 8.10 -12.52 -5.92
CA MET A 175 7.24 -11.37 -5.66
C MET A 175 7.66 -10.18 -6.51
N LEU A 176 6.74 -9.68 -7.37
CA LEU A 176 6.97 -8.52 -8.23
C LEU A 176 6.59 -7.21 -7.54
N THR A 177 5.41 -7.20 -6.91
CA THR A 177 4.90 -6.03 -6.18
C THR A 177 4.33 -6.46 -4.85
N GLU A 178 4.44 -5.58 -3.86
CA GLU A 178 3.91 -5.76 -2.51
C GLU A 178 3.23 -4.46 -2.07
N PRO A 179 1.97 -4.51 -1.61
CA PRO A 179 1.33 -3.36 -0.98
C PRO A 179 1.94 -3.10 0.41
N GLY A 180 1.83 -1.88 0.89
CA GLY A 180 2.41 -1.49 2.18
C GLY A 180 3.92 -1.20 2.12
N ASN A 181 4.51 -1.18 0.93
CA ASN A 181 5.88 -0.74 0.74
C ASN A 181 5.91 0.79 0.74
N SER A 182 6.29 1.40 1.86
CA SER A 182 6.47 2.86 1.91
C SER A 182 7.65 3.25 1.02
N MET A 183 7.38 4.02 -0.03
CA MET A 183 8.39 4.65 -0.89
C MET A 183 9.24 5.67 -0.13
N GLY A 184 9.99 5.29 0.84
CA GLY A 184 10.78 6.22 1.64
C GLY A 184 11.70 5.55 2.63
N ALA A 185 11.52 4.29 2.90
CA ALA A 185 12.53 3.52 3.61
C ALA A 185 13.64 3.19 2.62
N PHE A 186 14.86 3.64 2.88
CA PHE A 186 16.03 3.10 2.24
C PHE A 186 16.01 1.59 2.48
N SER A 187 15.61 0.82 1.47
CA SER A 187 15.67 -0.63 1.53
C SER A 187 17.13 -1.02 1.65
N LEU A 188 17.53 -1.56 2.79
CA LEU A 188 18.89 -1.99 3.03
C LEU A 188 19.25 -3.27 2.25
N GLY A 189 18.29 -3.86 1.55
CA GLY A 189 18.46 -5.08 0.76
C GLY A 189 17.20 -5.52 0.03
N SER A 190 17.27 -6.60 -0.71
CA SER A 190 16.11 -7.21 -1.35
C SER A 190 15.13 -7.72 -0.30
N ARG A 191 13.83 -7.47 -0.50
CA ARG A 191 12.80 -7.92 0.44
C ARG A 191 12.50 -9.41 0.27
N VAL A 192 12.34 -10.09 1.42
CA VAL A 192 11.88 -11.47 1.51
C VAL A 192 10.66 -11.51 2.41
N LEU A 193 9.56 -12.08 1.91
CA LEU A 193 8.32 -12.24 2.65
C LEU A 193 8.22 -13.67 3.16
N VAL A 194 7.96 -13.85 4.44
CA VAL A 194 7.83 -15.13 5.13
C VAL A 194 6.62 -15.11 6.07
N ASP A 195 6.29 -16.24 6.65
CA ASP A 195 5.30 -16.30 7.72
C ASP A 195 5.80 -15.59 8.97
N HIS A 196 4.88 -14.94 9.69
CA HIS A 196 5.17 -14.19 10.91
C HIS A 196 5.81 -15.08 12.00
N ASP A 197 5.21 -16.24 12.24
CA ASP A 197 5.63 -17.14 13.31
C ASP A 197 6.96 -17.83 12.95
N ASP A 198 7.11 -18.25 11.68
CA ASP A 198 8.35 -18.81 11.17
C ASP A 198 9.54 -17.81 11.30
N LEU A 199 9.27 -16.48 11.12
CA LEU A 199 10.31 -15.46 11.31
C LEU A 199 10.70 -15.29 12.78
N GLN A 200 9.76 -15.43 13.72
CA GLN A 200 10.08 -15.39 15.15
C GLN A 200 11.00 -16.54 15.58
N GLU A 201 10.85 -17.72 14.96
CA GLU A 201 11.67 -18.89 15.26
C GLU A 201 13.10 -18.81 14.71
N THR A 202 13.43 -17.78 13.92
CA THR A 202 14.78 -17.62 13.33
C THR A 202 15.86 -17.20 14.32
N GLY A 203 15.51 -16.82 15.55
CA GLY A 203 16.45 -16.28 16.54
C GLY A 203 16.99 -14.87 16.23
N LEU A 204 16.36 -14.14 15.32
CA LEU A 204 16.79 -12.80 14.89
C LEU A 204 16.08 -11.64 15.65
N LEU A 205 15.07 -11.94 16.43
CA LEU A 205 14.18 -10.97 17.08
C LEU A 205 14.39 -10.96 18.58
#